data_ba6fdddb8ad07499f03e457aceda1a88
#
_entry.id   ba6fdddb8ad07499f03e457aceda1a88
#
_cell.length_a   1.000
_cell.length_b   1.000
_cell.length_c   1.000
_cell.angle_alpha   90.00
_cell.angle_beta   90.00
_cell.angle_gamma   90.00
#
_symmetry.space_group_name_H-M   'P 1'
#
loop_
_entity.id
_entity.type
_entity.pdbx_description
1 polymer ?
#
loop_
_entity_poly.entity_id
_entity_poly.type
_entity_poly.pdbx_seq_one_letter_code
_entity_poly.pdbx_strand_id
1 'polypeptide(L)'
;MKTMVTLTHEEAQSYLAYALICETIEGAFWNSGRRRRLYSKTFTEAEQRQIPRIKATAHKWCLVTGVPEKVRMRYSAYLLWQKLAMFCAEI
;
A
#
# COMPACT_ATOMS: atom_id res chain seq x y z
N MET A 1 20.02 15.11 2.01
CA MET A 1 18.80 14.60 1.35
C MET A 1 18.03 13.69 2.29
N LYS A 2 16.76 13.95 2.51
CA LYS A 2 15.95 13.08 3.37
C LYS A 2 15.57 11.82 2.62
N THR A 3 16.16 10.71 3.00
CA THR A 3 15.82 9.41 2.43
C THR A 3 14.77 8.65 3.23
N MET A 4 14.44 9.15 4.43
CA MET A 4 13.51 8.51 5.34
C MET A 4 12.37 9.47 5.71
N VAL A 5 11.18 8.90 5.86
CA VAL A 5 9.96 9.62 6.28
C VAL A 5 9.43 8.93 7.54
N THR A 6 8.96 9.74 8.49
CA THR A 6 8.33 9.22 9.70
C THR A 6 6.83 9.53 9.64
N LEU A 7 6.02 8.49 9.77
CA LEU A 7 4.55 8.61 9.81
C LEU A 7 4.07 8.54 11.24
N THR A 8 3.02 9.31 11.53
CA THR A 8 2.31 9.19 12.80
C THR A 8 1.49 7.90 12.82
N HIS A 9 1.04 7.50 14.01
CA HIS A 9 0.16 6.36 14.18
C HIS A 9 -1.11 6.50 13.31
N GLU A 10 -1.70 7.69 13.28
CA GLU A 10 -2.91 7.95 12.49
C GLU A 10 -2.68 7.80 10.99
N GLU A 11 -1.58 8.35 10.50
CA GLU A 11 -1.21 8.22 9.09
C GLU A 11 -0.97 6.77 8.69
N ALA A 12 -0.23 6.03 9.51
CA ALA A 12 0.04 4.62 9.29
C ALA A 12 -1.24 3.79 9.32
N GLN A 13 -2.16 4.13 10.20
CA GLN A 13 -3.46 3.45 10.30
C GLN A 13 -4.32 3.68 9.05
N SER A 14 -4.28 4.89 8.49
CA SER A 14 -4.96 5.18 7.22
C SER A 14 -4.41 4.33 6.09
N TYR A 15 -3.10 4.21 5.99
CA TYR A 15 -2.47 3.37 4.97
C TYR A 15 -2.79 1.89 5.17
N LEU A 16 -2.84 1.43 6.41
CA LEU A 16 -3.27 0.08 6.71
C LEU A 16 -4.67 -0.18 6.16
N ALA A 17 -5.61 0.74 6.39
CA ALA A 17 -6.97 0.60 5.90
C ALA A 17 -7.02 0.48 4.37
N TYR A 18 -6.27 1.32 3.66
CA TYR A 18 -6.23 1.25 2.19
C TYR A 18 -5.61 -0.05 1.69
N ALA A 19 -4.55 -0.52 2.32
CA ALA A 19 -3.92 -1.77 1.93
C ALA A 19 -4.86 -2.97 2.11
N LEU A 20 -5.63 -2.97 3.19
CA LEU A 20 -6.63 -4.02 3.45
C LEU A 20 -7.79 -3.96 2.46
N ILE A 21 -8.24 -2.75 2.09
CA ILE A 21 -9.27 -2.57 1.07
C ILE A 21 -8.79 -3.14 -0.26
N CYS A 22 -7.57 -2.80 -0.68
CA CYS A 22 -7.00 -3.32 -1.91
C CYS A 22 -6.97 -4.84 -1.92
N GLU A 23 -6.58 -5.45 -0.82
CA GLU A 23 -6.55 -6.90 -0.70
C GLU A 23 -7.94 -7.52 -0.83
N THR A 24 -8.94 -6.92 -0.18
CA THR A 24 -10.31 -7.42 -0.23
C THR A 24 -10.87 -7.44 -1.65
N ILE A 25 -10.52 -6.46 -2.46
CA ILE A 25 -11.01 -6.36 -3.84
C ILE A 25 -10.07 -7.02 -4.86
N GLU A 26 -8.96 -7.58 -4.42
CA GLU A 26 -7.96 -8.18 -5.31
C GLU A 26 -8.55 -9.28 -6.21
N GLY A 27 -9.41 -10.13 -5.66
CA GLY A 27 -10.07 -11.17 -6.44
C GLY A 27 -10.90 -10.60 -7.60
N ALA A 28 -11.75 -9.62 -7.31
CA ALA A 28 -12.54 -8.94 -8.32
C ALA A 28 -11.65 -8.14 -9.28
N PHE A 29 -10.57 -7.58 -8.75
CA PHE A 29 -9.59 -6.82 -9.50
C PHE A 29 -8.90 -7.67 -10.57
N TRP A 30 -8.42 -8.86 -10.18
CA TRP A 30 -7.74 -9.76 -11.12
C TRP A 30 -8.66 -10.41 -12.13
N ASN A 31 -9.96 -10.46 -11.85
CA ASN A 31 -10.96 -10.97 -12.78
C ASN A 31 -11.39 -9.94 -13.83
N SER A 32 -10.99 -8.67 -13.69
CA SER A 32 -11.30 -7.61 -14.63
C SER A 32 -10.06 -7.27 -15.46
N GLY A 33 -10.12 -7.48 -16.78
CA GLY A 33 -9.04 -7.11 -17.69
C GLY A 33 -8.76 -5.60 -17.69
N ARG A 34 -9.80 -4.78 -17.50
CA ARG A 34 -9.68 -3.33 -17.42
C ARG A 34 -8.86 -2.90 -16.20
N ARG A 35 -9.16 -3.48 -15.04
CA ARG A 35 -8.46 -3.16 -13.79
C ARG A 35 -7.02 -3.62 -13.82
N ARG A 36 -6.74 -4.79 -14.39
CA ARG A 36 -5.37 -5.27 -14.57
C ARG A 36 -4.55 -4.34 -15.47
N ARG A 37 -5.15 -3.85 -16.54
CA ARG A 37 -4.49 -2.89 -17.44
C ARG A 37 -4.21 -1.57 -16.72
N LEU A 38 -5.16 -1.08 -15.94
CA LEU A 38 -4.99 0.13 -15.16
C LEU A 38 -3.86 -0.03 -14.13
N TYR A 39 -3.83 -1.16 -13.45
CA TYR A 39 -2.77 -1.49 -12.50
C TYR A 39 -1.39 -1.49 -13.19
N SER A 40 -1.27 -2.15 -14.32
CA SER A 40 -0.02 -2.22 -15.07
C SER A 40 0.44 -0.88 -15.60
N LYS A 41 -0.49 0.03 -15.90
CA LYS A 41 -0.16 1.40 -16.33
C LYS A 41 0.23 2.29 -15.15
N THR A 42 -0.39 2.08 -14.01
CA THR A 42 -0.21 2.93 -12.83
C THR A 42 1.08 2.62 -12.10
N PHE A 43 1.42 1.34 -11.98
CA PHE A 43 2.59 0.89 -11.22
C PHE A 43 3.65 0.32 -12.15
N THR A 44 4.91 0.75 -11.96
CA THR A 44 6.05 0.17 -12.66
C THR A 44 6.29 -1.26 -12.17
N GLU A 45 7.10 -2.03 -12.91
CA GLU A 45 7.46 -3.39 -12.48
C GLU A 45 8.15 -3.39 -11.12
N ALA A 46 9.04 -2.42 -10.89
CA ALA A 46 9.72 -2.29 -9.61
C ALA A 46 8.75 -2.03 -8.47
N GLU A 47 7.76 -1.15 -8.70
CA GLU A 47 6.71 -0.86 -7.73
C GLU A 47 5.84 -2.09 -7.47
N GLN A 48 5.45 -2.80 -8.52
CA GLN A 48 4.65 -4.03 -8.41
C GLN A 48 5.34 -5.09 -7.56
N ARG A 49 6.67 -5.18 -7.63
CA ARG A 49 7.43 -6.12 -6.80
C ARG A 49 7.43 -5.73 -5.33
N GLN A 50 7.28 -4.46 -5.02
CA GLN A 50 7.27 -3.97 -3.64
C GLN A 50 5.89 -4.04 -2.99
N ILE A 51 4.82 -4.06 -3.76
CA ILE A 51 3.45 -4.11 -3.24
C ILE A 51 3.21 -5.32 -2.32
N PRO A 52 3.68 -6.54 -2.61
CA PRO A 52 3.53 -7.66 -1.67
C PRO A 52 4.15 -7.40 -0.30
N ARG A 53 5.24 -6.64 -0.23
CA ARG A 53 5.86 -6.26 1.05
C ARG A 53 4.97 -5.29 1.82
N ILE A 54 4.34 -4.35 1.13
CA ILE A 54 3.37 -3.43 1.74
C ILE A 54 2.21 -4.21 2.33
N LYS A 55 1.66 -5.15 1.57
CA LYS A 55 0.57 -6.01 2.04
C LYS A 55 0.99 -6.85 3.24
N ALA A 56 2.18 -7.44 3.21
CA ALA A 56 2.70 -8.22 4.34
C ALA A 56 2.83 -7.37 5.60
N THR A 57 3.30 -6.13 5.46
CA THR A 57 3.40 -5.19 6.58
C THR A 57 2.01 -4.84 7.12
N ALA A 58 1.06 -4.58 6.24
CA ALA A 58 -0.32 -4.28 6.63
C ALA A 58 -0.95 -5.45 7.38
N HIS A 59 -0.74 -6.67 6.92
CA HIS A 59 -1.19 -7.89 7.61
C HIS A 59 -0.57 -8.01 9.00
N LYS A 60 0.73 -7.78 9.10
CA LYS A 60 1.44 -7.83 10.37
C LYS A 60 0.85 -6.85 11.37
N TRP A 61 0.59 -5.62 10.94
CA TRP A 61 -0.04 -4.60 11.79
C TRP A 61 -1.46 -4.98 12.19
N CYS A 62 -2.20 -5.60 11.29
CA CYS A 62 -3.59 -5.99 11.56
C CYS A 62 -3.68 -7.19 12.52
N LEU A 63 -2.83 -8.20 12.33
CA LEU A 63 -3.00 -9.49 12.98
C LEU A 63 -2.04 -9.76 14.13
N VAL A 64 -0.88 -9.13 14.18
CA VAL A 64 0.18 -9.50 15.11
C VAL A 64 0.61 -8.37 16.03
N THR A 65 1.16 -7.29 15.46
CA THR A 65 1.83 -6.26 16.25
C THR A 65 0.98 -5.03 16.55
N GLY A 66 -0.13 -4.85 15.82
CA GLY A 66 -0.83 -3.57 15.81
C GLY A 66 -0.03 -2.52 15.04
N VAL A 67 -0.63 -1.37 14.78
CA VAL A 67 0.03 -0.26 14.10
C VAL A 67 0.94 0.45 15.09
N PRO A 68 2.25 0.60 14.78
CA PRO A 68 3.18 1.31 15.67
C PRO A 68 2.79 2.78 15.85
N GLU A 69 3.23 3.39 16.95
CA GLU A 69 3.02 4.82 17.19
C GLU A 69 3.73 5.69 16.15
N LYS A 70 4.90 5.24 15.70
CA LYS A 70 5.67 5.90 14.66
C LYS A 70 6.19 4.86 13.70
N VAL A 71 5.99 5.12 12.42
CA VAL A 71 6.49 4.24 11.35
C VAL A 71 7.54 5.03 10.57
N ARG A 72 8.74 4.46 10.48
CA ARG A 72 9.81 5.04 9.69
C ARG A 72 10.00 4.22 8.44
N MET A 73 9.97 4.88 7.29
CA MET A 73 10.13 4.20 6.00
C MET A 73 10.94 5.05 5.03
N ARG A 74 11.45 4.44 3.99
CA ARG A 74 12.12 5.16 2.91
C ARG A 74 11.11 6.03 2.18
N TYR A 75 11.58 7.16 1.67
CA TYR A 75 10.73 8.09 0.91
C TYR A 75 10.08 7.40 -0.30
N SER A 76 10.83 6.54 -0.99
CA SER A 76 10.29 5.76 -2.11
C SER A 76 9.14 4.85 -1.69
N ALA A 77 9.26 4.21 -0.53
CA ALA A 77 8.19 3.37 0.02
C ALA A 77 6.98 4.22 0.40
N TYR A 78 7.20 5.38 1.00
CA TYR A 78 6.14 6.31 1.35
C TYR A 78 5.34 6.75 0.11
N LEU A 79 6.03 7.11 -0.97
CA LEU A 79 5.37 7.48 -2.21
C LEU A 79 4.55 6.32 -2.79
N LEU A 80 5.06 5.10 -2.70
CA LEU A 80 4.35 3.93 -3.17
C LEU A 80 3.09 3.65 -2.35
N TRP A 81 3.16 3.82 -1.02
CA TRP A 81 1.99 3.71 -0.15
C TRP A 81 0.92 4.73 -0.53
N GLN A 82 1.32 5.99 -0.78
CA GLN A 82 0.39 7.04 -1.22
C GLN A 82 -0.24 6.69 -2.55
N LYS A 83 0.55 6.22 -3.50
CA LYS A 83 0.08 5.84 -4.83
C LYS A 83 -0.91 4.68 -4.75
N LEU A 84 -0.63 3.70 -3.90
CA LEU A 84 -1.52 2.57 -3.67
C LEU A 84 -2.85 3.02 -3.04
N ALA A 85 -2.79 3.93 -2.07
CA ALA A 85 -3.97 4.48 -1.43
C ALA A 85 -4.86 5.21 -2.44
N MET A 86 -4.27 6.05 -3.30
CA MET A 86 -5.00 6.75 -4.35
C MET A 86 -5.62 5.77 -5.35
N PHE A 87 -4.88 4.77 -5.74
CA PHE A 87 -5.36 3.74 -6.66
C PHE A 87 -6.57 2.99 -6.07
N CYS A 88 -6.49 2.60 -4.80
CA CYS A 88 -7.59 1.92 -4.12
C CYS A 88 -8.83 2.82 -3.97
N ALA A 89 -8.63 4.11 -3.75
CA ALA A 89 -9.72 5.07 -3.62
C ALA A 89 -10.49 5.26 -4.94
N GLU A 90 -9.82 5.09 -6.09
CA GLU A 90 -10.43 5.24 -7.41
C GLU A 90 -11.14 3.97 -7.89
N ILE A 91 -10.89 2.86 -7.27
CA ILE A 91 -11.54 1.60 -7.59
C ILE A 91 -12.90 1.53 -6.91
#